data_9c402b9eca6c27c55554aa6144b0fadc
#
_entry.id   9c402b9eca6c27c55554aa6144b0fadc
#
_cell.length_a   1.000
_cell.length_b   1.000
_cell.length_c   1.000
_cell.angle_alpha   90.00
_cell.angle_beta   90.00
_cell.angle_gamma   90.00
#
_symmetry.space_group_name_H-M   'P 1'
#
loop_
_entity.id
_entity.type
_entity.pdbx_description
1 polymer ?
#
loop_
_entity_poly.entity_id
_entity_poly.type
_entity_poly.pdbx_seq_one_letter_code
_entity_poly.pdbx_strand_id
1 'polypeptide(L)'
;MHSKTWCPIPFIAMSYHPMGSLTRCMMSDQLMSNDLDWDNQEFQDLRQSMLDGKWDWPGCRNCKLKEEMGIKSQRQNWLNGPVREKFVKDAYDNPKLTGNKIRHLFLNFNNICNFKCRMCSPKYSNSLIPERKHLNNTLDKQLKNLLALAPEHQDRVKNINDVESFLEKHKDNLKDLTQIWITGGEPFIGDTLWKVRDLLYNYAKPENIYMTITTNGSKVDVDKLQSLDRFKMINLDLSIDAVGPMFEYMRSAGLFTWSEMQNRINEICDFNFKNNSWFKFSINSSYQIYNAQTLKDFYTYIRNTEKEYDFHITRNQRVLVGPEYLQARHLPKVLKEIAKSEIEELLHDKTLTNIDVKNINDCKNMLEKPQDKDMWEAFKLVCKEQDTYRKMHLNDYSPRLAKFIYD
;
A
#
# COMPACT_ATOMS: atom_id res chain seq x y z
N MET A 1 -30.08 13.78 -3.48
CA MET A 1 -29.34 12.76 -2.70
C MET A 1 -28.56 11.92 -3.70
N HIS A 2 -27.21 11.98 -3.67
CA HIS A 2 -26.42 11.14 -4.59
C HIS A 2 -26.55 9.66 -4.22
N SER A 3 -26.24 8.80 -5.17
CA SER A 3 -26.44 7.35 -5.02
C SER A 3 -25.58 6.75 -3.91
N LYS A 4 -25.97 5.58 -3.38
CA LYS A 4 -25.19 4.82 -2.41
C LYS A 4 -23.79 4.41 -2.93
N THR A 5 -23.57 4.49 -4.25
CA THR A 5 -22.32 4.12 -4.93
C THR A 5 -21.42 5.31 -5.22
N TRP A 6 -21.84 6.55 -4.93
CA TRP A 6 -21.06 7.75 -5.18
C TRP A 6 -19.71 7.72 -4.46
N CYS A 7 -18.67 8.17 -5.16
CA CYS A 7 -17.30 8.25 -4.67
C CYS A 7 -16.73 9.65 -4.95
N PRO A 8 -16.13 10.33 -3.97
CA PRO A 8 -15.56 11.67 -4.20
C PRO A 8 -14.28 11.66 -5.04
N ILE A 9 -13.54 10.56 -5.08
CA ILE A 9 -12.21 10.48 -5.67
C ILE A 9 -12.18 11.02 -7.11
N PRO A 10 -13.07 10.62 -8.04
CA PRO A 10 -13.04 11.13 -9.41
C PRO A 10 -13.26 12.64 -9.55
N PHE A 11 -13.75 13.31 -8.49
CA PHE A 11 -14.04 14.74 -8.49
C PHE A 11 -12.97 15.61 -7.83
N ILE A 12 -12.11 15.01 -7.00
CA ILE A 12 -11.15 15.77 -6.17
C ILE A 12 -9.72 15.20 -6.18
N ALA A 13 -9.53 13.99 -6.69
CA ALA A 13 -8.25 13.30 -6.63
C ALA A 13 -7.79 12.81 -8.00
N MET A 14 -6.50 12.89 -8.25
CA MET A 14 -5.84 12.38 -9.43
C MET A 14 -4.77 11.38 -9.04
N SER A 15 -4.64 10.29 -9.76
CA SER A 15 -3.66 9.25 -9.51
C SER A 15 -2.79 9.04 -10.74
N TYR A 16 -1.50 9.33 -10.60
CA TYR A 16 -0.48 9.09 -11.61
C TYR A 16 0.16 7.71 -11.40
N HIS A 17 0.18 6.91 -12.45
CA HIS A 17 0.67 5.53 -12.41
C HIS A 17 2.07 5.42 -13.04
N PRO A 18 2.95 4.50 -12.58
CA PRO A 18 4.33 4.40 -13.07
C PRO A 18 4.44 4.04 -14.57
N MET A 19 3.36 3.62 -15.19
CA MET A 19 3.31 3.39 -16.65
C MET A 19 3.01 4.65 -17.46
N GLY A 20 3.02 5.86 -16.85
CA GLY A 20 2.76 7.13 -17.50
C GLY A 20 1.31 7.33 -17.88
N SER A 21 0.42 6.77 -17.15
CA SER A 21 -1.01 6.92 -17.35
C SER A 21 -1.69 7.38 -16.07
N LEU A 22 -2.85 8.00 -16.21
CA LEU A 22 -3.72 8.27 -15.09
C LEU A 22 -4.48 7.00 -14.72
N THR A 23 -4.70 6.81 -13.44
CA THR A 23 -5.66 5.84 -12.93
C THR A 23 -6.79 6.57 -12.21
N ARG A 24 -7.94 5.92 -12.12
CA ARG A 24 -9.15 6.50 -11.50
C ARG A 24 -8.97 6.79 -10.02
N CYS A 25 -8.20 5.93 -9.37
CA CYS A 25 -7.79 6.11 -8.00
C CYS A 25 -6.61 5.19 -7.70
N MET A 26 -5.94 5.41 -6.57
CA MET A 26 -4.81 4.60 -6.12
C MET A 26 -5.12 3.10 -5.96
N MET A 27 -6.41 2.74 -5.82
CA MET A 27 -6.85 1.34 -5.65
C MET A 27 -7.24 0.68 -6.97
N SER A 28 -7.15 1.40 -8.09
CA SER A 28 -7.49 0.86 -9.41
C SER A 28 -6.26 0.23 -10.06
N ASP A 29 -6.38 -1.04 -10.40
CA ASP A 29 -5.37 -1.73 -11.20
C ASP A 29 -5.54 -1.49 -12.70
N GLN A 30 -6.64 -0.88 -13.10
CA GLN A 30 -6.92 -0.56 -14.48
C GLN A 30 -6.34 0.79 -14.85
N LEU A 31 -5.50 0.77 -15.85
CA LEU A 31 -5.02 1.97 -16.50
C LEU A 31 -6.19 2.60 -17.26
N MET A 32 -6.31 3.91 -17.14
CA MET A 32 -7.09 4.72 -18.05
C MET A 32 -6.23 5.10 -19.25
N SER A 33 -6.76 5.93 -20.14
CA SER A 33 -6.08 6.48 -21.30
C SER A 33 -4.66 7.00 -20.95
N ASN A 34 -3.77 6.97 -21.95
CA ASN A 34 -2.49 7.69 -21.90
C ASN A 34 -2.67 9.21 -21.96
N ASP A 35 -3.90 9.69 -22.10
CA ASP A 35 -4.21 11.11 -21.99
C ASP A 35 -4.11 11.55 -20.54
N LEU A 36 -3.13 12.39 -20.26
CA LEU A 36 -2.85 12.92 -18.94
C LEU A 36 -3.72 14.13 -18.59
N ASP A 37 -4.77 14.40 -19.34
CA ASP A 37 -5.72 15.45 -19.00
C ASP A 37 -6.66 14.99 -17.87
N TRP A 38 -6.78 15.84 -16.84
CA TRP A 38 -7.68 15.60 -15.69
C TRP A 38 -9.16 15.59 -16.08
N ASP A 39 -9.52 16.27 -17.15
CA ASP A 39 -10.90 16.36 -17.63
C ASP A 39 -11.11 15.60 -18.97
N ASN A 40 -10.25 14.59 -19.27
CA ASN A 40 -10.44 13.74 -20.43
C ASN A 40 -11.80 13.00 -20.38
N GLN A 41 -12.24 12.49 -21.54
CA GLN A 41 -13.57 11.88 -21.68
C GLN A 41 -13.78 10.70 -20.70
N GLU A 42 -12.77 9.88 -20.46
CA GLU A 42 -12.89 8.74 -19.53
C GLU A 42 -13.16 9.18 -18.09
N PHE A 43 -12.55 10.29 -17.63
CA PHE A 43 -12.87 10.85 -16.31
C PHE A 43 -14.26 11.45 -16.26
N GLN A 44 -14.71 12.11 -17.34
CA GLN A 44 -16.07 12.64 -17.43
C GLN A 44 -17.10 11.50 -17.37
N ASP A 45 -16.90 10.44 -18.13
CA ASP A 45 -17.78 9.25 -18.12
C ASP A 45 -17.82 8.58 -16.74
N LEU A 46 -16.68 8.48 -16.07
CA LEU A 46 -16.61 7.96 -14.71
C LEU A 46 -17.39 8.83 -13.73
N ARG A 47 -17.21 10.16 -13.79
CA ARG A 47 -17.96 11.10 -12.93
C ARG A 47 -19.47 10.98 -13.17
N GLN A 48 -19.89 10.93 -14.44
CA GLN A 48 -21.28 10.74 -14.81
C GLN A 48 -21.84 9.40 -14.28
N SER A 49 -21.10 8.31 -14.45
CA SER A 49 -21.48 6.99 -13.90
C SER A 49 -21.71 7.02 -12.39
N MET A 50 -20.85 7.73 -11.64
CA MET A 50 -21.01 7.90 -10.20
C MET A 50 -22.28 8.70 -9.84
N LEU A 51 -22.61 9.72 -10.63
CA LEU A 51 -23.85 10.51 -10.46
C LEU A 51 -25.08 9.69 -10.78
N ASP A 52 -25.02 8.82 -11.80
CA ASP A 52 -26.09 7.90 -12.19
C ASP A 52 -26.29 6.74 -11.21
N GLY A 53 -25.45 6.62 -10.22
CA GLY A 53 -25.54 5.53 -9.24
C GLY A 53 -25.04 4.18 -9.74
N LYS A 54 -24.29 4.16 -10.84
CA LYS A 54 -23.72 2.94 -11.40
C LYS A 54 -22.42 2.55 -10.67
N TRP A 55 -22.21 1.27 -10.51
CA TRP A 55 -21.00 0.71 -9.88
C TRP A 55 -20.43 -0.42 -10.73
N ASP A 56 -20.38 -0.19 -12.01
CA ASP A 56 -20.01 -1.13 -13.06
C ASP A 56 -18.56 -0.95 -13.57
N TRP A 57 -17.88 0.07 -13.12
CA TRP A 57 -16.51 0.34 -13.52
C TRP A 57 -15.55 -0.72 -12.93
N PRO A 58 -14.79 -1.43 -13.78
CA PRO A 58 -13.89 -2.49 -13.32
C PRO A 58 -12.88 -2.03 -12.26
N GLY A 59 -12.36 -0.81 -12.37
CA GLY A 59 -11.43 -0.23 -11.39
C GLY A 59 -12.03 0.02 -10.00
N CYS A 60 -13.36 -0.05 -9.84
CA CYS A 60 -14.05 0.07 -8.56
C CYS A 60 -14.27 -1.29 -7.87
N ARG A 61 -13.91 -2.41 -8.52
CA ARG A 61 -14.14 -3.77 -8.04
C ARG A 61 -13.63 -4.01 -6.62
N ASN A 62 -12.44 -3.51 -6.28
CA ASN A 62 -11.85 -3.70 -4.95
C ASN A 62 -12.70 -3.06 -3.83
N CYS A 63 -13.26 -1.86 -4.05
CA CYS A 63 -14.16 -1.25 -3.09
C CYS A 63 -15.48 -2.01 -3.00
N LYS A 64 -16.04 -2.41 -4.14
CA LYS A 64 -17.29 -3.18 -4.22
C LYS A 64 -17.17 -4.49 -3.45
N LEU A 65 -16.15 -5.28 -3.73
CA LEU A 65 -15.90 -6.55 -3.05
C LEU A 65 -15.73 -6.38 -1.53
N LYS A 66 -14.98 -5.37 -1.09
CA LYS A 66 -14.83 -5.10 0.35
C LYS A 66 -16.16 -4.78 1.01
N GLU A 67 -16.97 -3.93 0.40
CA GLU A 67 -18.28 -3.55 0.94
C GLU A 67 -19.26 -4.73 0.96
N GLU A 68 -19.26 -5.57 -0.08
CA GLU A 68 -20.03 -6.83 -0.10
C GLU A 68 -19.55 -7.82 0.99
N MET A 69 -18.28 -7.77 1.37
CA MET A 69 -17.70 -8.57 2.45
C MET A 69 -17.89 -7.94 3.85
N GLY A 70 -18.55 -6.79 3.96
CA GLY A 70 -18.68 -6.06 5.22
C GLY A 70 -17.39 -5.37 5.70
N ILE A 71 -16.36 -5.29 4.84
CA ILE A 71 -15.10 -4.64 5.13
C ILE A 71 -15.16 -3.19 4.64
N LYS A 72 -14.71 -2.26 5.49
CA LYS A 72 -14.68 -0.85 5.12
C LYS A 72 -13.76 -0.60 3.91
N SER A 73 -14.34 -0.07 2.83
CA SER A 73 -13.63 0.22 1.59
C SER A 73 -12.87 1.55 1.65
N GLN A 74 -11.97 1.77 0.68
CA GLN A 74 -11.31 3.06 0.52
C GLN A 74 -12.31 4.18 0.21
N ARG A 75 -13.34 3.92 -0.58
CA ARG A 75 -14.44 4.86 -0.84
C ARG A 75 -15.09 5.32 0.47
N GLN A 76 -15.45 4.39 1.34
CA GLN A 76 -16.06 4.68 2.64
C GLN A 76 -15.10 5.44 3.58
N ASN A 77 -13.79 5.15 3.49
CA ASN A 77 -12.79 5.91 4.23
C ASN A 77 -12.71 7.38 3.76
N TRP A 78 -12.90 7.61 2.47
CA TRP A 78 -12.94 8.97 1.92
C TRP A 78 -14.19 9.74 2.35
N LEU A 79 -15.35 9.06 2.40
CA LEU A 79 -16.62 9.67 2.78
C LEU A 79 -16.67 10.08 4.27
N ASN A 80 -15.91 9.40 5.13
CA ASN A 80 -16.04 9.51 6.59
C ASN A 80 -14.78 10.08 7.29
N GLY A 81 -13.90 10.78 6.60
CA GLY A 81 -12.66 11.30 7.18
C GLY A 81 -12.74 12.80 7.51
N PRO A 82 -12.45 13.23 8.77
CA PRO A 82 -12.63 14.63 9.21
C PRO A 82 -11.80 15.65 8.43
N VAL A 83 -10.58 15.29 8.02
CA VAL A 83 -9.70 16.20 7.24
C VAL A 83 -10.22 16.42 5.80
N ARG A 84 -11.09 15.55 5.34
CA ARG A 84 -11.61 15.51 3.97
C ARG A 84 -13.05 16.00 3.85
N GLU A 85 -13.72 16.14 4.98
CA GLU A 85 -15.16 16.42 5.04
C GLU A 85 -15.56 17.63 4.19
N LYS A 86 -14.80 18.74 4.30
CA LYS A 86 -15.08 19.93 3.51
C LYS A 86 -14.98 19.70 2.00
N PHE A 87 -13.91 19.03 1.54
CA PHE A 87 -13.70 18.81 0.11
C PHE A 87 -14.62 17.75 -0.46
N VAL A 88 -14.94 16.73 0.34
CA VAL A 88 -15.94 15.71 -0.02
C VAL A 88 -17.32 16.37 -0.10
N LYS A 89 -17.65 17.25 0.84
CA LYS A 89 -18.92 18.00 0.83
C LYS A 89 -19.01 18.92 -0.37
N ASP A 90 -17.97 19.69 -0.69
CA ASP A 90 -17.95 20.56 -1.87
C ASP A 90 -18.18 19.76 -3.17
N ALA A 91 -17.51 18.61 -3.31
CA ALA A 91 -17.68 17.72 -4.47
C ALA A 91 -19.06 17.05 -4.51
N TYR A 92 -19.66 16.80 -3.36
CA TYR A 92 -20.99 16.21 -3.23
C TYR A 92 -22.09 17.22 -3.56
N ASP A 93 -21.96 18.44 -3.05
CA ASP A 93 -22.97 19.50 -3.23
C ASP A 93 -22.92 20.11 -4.66
N ASN A 94 -21.72 20.14 -5.27
CA ASN A 94 -21.48 20.75 -6.58
C ASN A 94 -20.69 19.80 -7.50
N PRO A 95 -21.22 18.63 -7.86
CA PRO A 95 -20.52 17.70 -8.71
C PRO A 95 -20.44 18.24 -10.16
N LYS A 96 -19.21 18.27 -10.70
CA LYS A 96 -18.96 18.73 -12.07
C LYS A 96 -18.29 17.63 -12.86
N LEU A 97 -18.57 17.56 -14.16
CA LEU A 97 -17.85 16.66 -15.07
C LEU A 97 -16.48 17.22 -15.44
N THR A 98 -16.35 18.54 -15.53
CA THR A 98 -15.12 19.26 -15.86
C THR A 98 -14.84 20.41 -14.91
N GLY A 99 -13.61 20.95 -14.94
CA GLY A 99 -13.21 22.12 -14.14
C GLY A 99 -13.12 21.88 -12.65
N ASN A 100 -12.95 20.62 -12.22
CA ASN A 100 -12.74 20.28 -10.83
C ASN A 100 -11.34 20.66 -10.37
N LYS A 101 -11.23 21.06 -9.10
CA LYS A 101 -9.94 21.35 -8.47
C LYS A 101 -9.31 20.07 -7.93
N ILE A 102 -8.04 19.84 -8.25
CA ILE A 102 -7.27 18.72 -7.71
C ILE A 102 -6.89 19.05 -6.28
N ARG A 103 -7.47 18.33 -5.33
CA ARG A 103 -7.22 18.48 -3.89
C ARG A 103 -6.30 17.40 -3.35
N HIS A 104 -6.29 16.25 -4.00
CA HIS A 104 -5.48 15.11 -3.62
C HIS A 104 -4.77 14.52 -4.83
N LEU A 105 -3.46 14.33 -4.70
CA LEU A 105 -2.61 13.76 -5.73
C LEU A 105 -1.97 12.47 -5.22
N PHE A 106 -2.13 11.38 -5.98
CA PHE A 106 -1.42 10.14 -5.77
C PHE A 106 -0.33 10.02 -6.83
N LEU A 107 0.90 9.94 -6.40
CA LEU A 107 2.05 9.77 -7.27
C LEU A 107 2.69 8.42 -7.04
N ASN A 108 2.62 7.57 -8.05
CA ASN A 108 3.38 6.35 -8.12
C ASN A 108 4.50 6.58 -9.15
N PHE A 109 5.71 6.92 -8.68
CA PHE A 109 6.77 7.46 -9.52
C PHE A 109 7.23 6.49 -10.62
N ASN A 110 7.58 5.26 -10.20
CA ASN A 110 8.18 4.25 -11.05
C ASN A 110 8.12 2.88 -10.34
N ASN A 111 8.70 1.87 -10.96
CA ASN A 111 8.85 0.55 -10.34
C ASN A 111 10.30 0.24 -9.90
N ILE A 112 11.17 1.24 -9.79
CA ILE A 112 12.54 1.04 -9.29
C ILE A 112 12.47 0.76 -7.79
N CYS A 113 12.79 -0.46 -7.40
CA CYS A 113 12.76 -0.90 -6.01
C CYS A 113 13.90 -1.89 -5.75
N ASN A 114 14.53 -1.77 -4.59
CA ASN A 114 15.59 -2.69 -4.17
C ASN A 114 15.06 -3.89 -3.37
N PHE A 115 13.75 -3.93 -3.05
CA PHE A 115 13.14 -5.07 -2.36
C PHE A 115 12.40 -6.00 -3.32
N LYS A 116 12.29 -7.28 -2.89
CA LYS A 116 11.59 -8.37 -3.59
C LYS A 116 10.44 -8.91 -2.74
N CYS A 117 9.55 -8.03 -2.27
CA CYS A 117 8.44 -8.43 -1.39
C CYS A 117 7.58 -9.51 -2.04
N ARG A 118 7.27 -10.59 -1.29
CA ARG A 118 6.53 -11.76 -1.81
C ARG A 118 5.10 -11.45 -2.25
N MET A 119 4.50 -10.38 -1.70
CA MET A 119 3.17 -9.90 -2.08
C MET A 119 3.19 -8.89 -3.24
N CYS A 120 4.38 -8.48 -3.69
CA CYS A 120 4.51 -7.45 -4.72
C CYS A 120 4.53 -8.03 -6.14
N SER A 121 4.51 -7.17 -7.13
CA SER A 121 4.58 -7.54 -8.54
C SER A 121 5.62 -6.70 -9.30
N PRO A 122 6.08 -7.16 -10.48
CA PRO A 122 6.99 -6.40 -11.33
C PRO A 122 6.50 -4.99 -11.71
N LYS A 123 5.20 -4.79 -11.71
CA LYS A 123 4.58 -3.48 -11.91
C LYS A 123 5.04 -2.44 -10.90
N TYR A 124 5.35 -2.87 -9.66
CA TYR A 124 5.77 -2.01 -8.54
C TYR A 124 7.20 -2.29 -8.05
N SER A 125 7.86 -3.35 -8.55
CA SER A 125 9.25 -3.64 -8.24
C SER A 125 9.93 -4.33 -9.42
N ASN A 126 10.80 -3.61 -10.11
CA ASN A 126 11.59 -4.14 -11.23
C ASN A 126 12.52 -5.30 -10.81
N SER A 127 12.92 -5.37 -9.53
CA SER A 127 13.71 -6.48 -8.98
C SER A 127 12.99 -7.83 -9.05
N LEU A 128 11.66 -7.83 -9.22
CA LEU A 128 10.85 -9.04 -9.36
C LEU A 128 10.71 -9.54 -10.80
N ILE A 129 11.17 -8.78 -11.79
CA ILE A 129 11.06 -9.19 -13.21
C ILE A 129 11.71 -10.55 -13.49
N PRO A 130 12.97 -10.82 -13.05
CA PRO A 130 13.60 -12.11 -13.26
C PRO A 130 12.89 -13.26 -12.54
N GLU A 131 12.40 -13.04 -11.32
CA GLU A 131 11.64 -14.04 -10.57
C GLU A 131 10.27 -14.33 -11.23
N ARG A 132 9.60 -13.30 -11.72
CA ARG A 132 8.35 -13.48 -12.49
C ARG A 132 8.57 -14.32 -13.74
N LYS A 133 9.70 -14.10 -14.45
CA LYS A 133 10.08 -14.93 -15.61
C LYS A 133 10.32 -16.38 -15.21
N HIS A 134 10.98 -16.63 -14.07
CA HIS A 134 11.15 -17.97 -13.52
C HIS A 134 9.80 -18.62 -13.23
N LEU A 135 8.90 -17.96 -12.49
CA LEU A 135 7.56 -18.48 -12.19
C LEU A 135 6.73 -18.76 -13.46
N ASN A 136 6.84 -17.91 -14.48
CA ASN A 136 6.17 -18.13 -15.75
C ASN A 136 6.71 -19.35 -16.51
N ASN A 137 7.95 -19.74 -16.27
CA ASN A 137 8.56 -20.92 -16.92
C ASN A 137 8.31 -22.21 -16.14
N THR A 138 8.20 -22.14 -14.81
CA THR A 138 8.09 -23.33 -13.95
C THR A 138 6.65 -23.72 -13.64
N LEU A 139 5.74 -22.73 -13.50
CA LEU A 139 4.34 -22.99 -13.20
C LEU A 139 3.58 -23.41 -14.47
N ASP A 140 2.63 -24.35 -14.31
CA ASP A 140 1.75 -24.76 -15.40
C ASP A 140 0.74 -23.66 -15.80
N LYS A 141 0.07 -23.86 -16.95
CA LYS A 141 -0.87 -22.87 -17.50
C LYS A 141 -2.10 -22.67 -16.60
N GLN A 142 -2.58 -23.73 -15.98
CA GLN A 142 -3.76 -23.67 -15.12
C GLN A 142 -3.47 -22.82 -13.88
N LEU A 143 -2.32 -23.05 -13.24
CA LEU A 143 -1.89 -22.30 -12.07
C LEU A 143 -1.61 -20.83 -12.41
N LYS A 144 -0.98 -20.54 -13.56
CA LYS A 144 -0.79 -19.15 -14.02
C LYS A 144 -2.11 -18.41 -14.21
N ASN A 145 -3.12 -19.06 -14.77
CA ASN A 145 -4.45 -18.48 -14.92
C ASN A 145 -5.12 -18.25 -13.55
N LEU A 146 -5.05 -19.24 -12.66
CA LEU A 146 -5.57 -19.13 -11.29
C LEU A 146 -4.95 -17.98 -10.51
N LEU A 147 -3.65 -17.81 -10.65
CA LEU A 147 -2.89 -16.73 -9.97
C LEU A 147 -3.03 -15.37 -10.67
N ALA A 148 -3.71 -15.29 -11.79
CA ALA A 148 -3.79 -14.11 -12.65
C ALA A 148 -2.41 -13.50 -12.92
N LEU A 149 -1.40 -14.35 -13.16
CA LEU A 149 -0.05 -13.88 -13.48
C LEU A 149 -0.09 -13.14 -14.82
N ALA A 150 0.21 -11.86 -14.77
CA ALA A 150 0.24 -11.04 -15.97
C ALA A 150 1.27 -11.56 -16.98
N PRO A 151 0.97 -11.55 -18.29
CA PRO A 151 1.95 -11.86 -19.33
C PRO A 151 3.19 -10.96 -19.22
N GLU A 152 4.38 -11.49 -19.55
CA GLU A 152 5.67 -10.77 -19.42
C GLU A 152 5.69 -9.37 -20.06
N HIS A 153 4.94 -9.17 -21.14
CA HIS A 153 4.90 -7.89 -21.84
C HIS A 153 4.16 -6.78 -21.06
N GLN A 154 3.32 -7.14 -20.08
CA GLN A 154 2.64 -6.17 -19.21
C GLN A 154 3.55 -5.66 -18.07
N ASP A 155 4.67 -6.32 -17.82
CA ASP A 155 5.66 -5.90 -16.84
C ASP A 155 6.61 -4.81 -17.37
N ARG A 156 6.50 -4.45 -18.65
CA ARG A 156 7.30 -3.39 -19.25
C ARG A 156 6.76 -2.03 -18.83
N VAL A 157 7.22 -1.57 -17.69
CA VAL A 157 7.09 -0.16 -17.32
C VAL A 157 7.98 0.63 -18.28
N LYS A 158 7.39 1.47 -19.12
CA LYS A 158 8.17 2.48 -19.85
C LYS A 158 8.84 3.34 -18.77
N ASN A 159 10.16 3.53 -18.87
CA ASN A 159 10.85 4.51 -18.04
C ASN A 159 10.18 5.86 -18.28
N ILE A 160 9.46 6.31 -17.29
CA ILE A 160 8.74 7.55 -17.37
C ILE A 160 9.57 8.55 -16.60
N ASN A 161 10.37 9.26 -17.33
CA ASN A 161 10.94 10.52 -16.90
C ASN A 161 9.85 11.60 -16.75
N ASP A 162 8.59 11.23 -16.43
CA ASP A 162 7.47 12.07 -16.82
C ASP A 162 6.58 12.52 -15.67
N VAL A 163 6.92 12.16 -14.41
CA VAL A 163 6.21 12.75 -13.27
C VAL A 163 6.46 14.27 -13.21
N GLU A 164 7.64 14.70 -13.61
CA GLU A 164 8.01 16.12 -13.67
C GLU A 164 7.19 16.82 -14.76
N SER A 165 7.20 16.31 -15.99
CA SER A 165 6.38 16.83 -17.11
C SER A 165 4.88 16.80 -16.80
N PHE A 166 4.42 15.76 -16.08
CA PHE A 166 3.05 15.67 -15.63
C PHE A 166 2.70 16.77 -14.64
N LEU A 167 3.54 17.04 -13.64
CA LEU A 167 3.33 18.11 -12.67
C LEU A 167 3.40 19.49 -13.32
N GLU A 168 4.32 19.70 -14.25
CA GLU A 168 4.42 20.93 -15.05
C GLU A 168 3.14 21.17 -15.86
N LYS A 169 2.60 20.14 -16.53
CA LYS A 169 1.33 20.24 -17.26
C LYS A 169 0.18 20.69 -16.35
N HIS A 170 0.17 20.26 -15.09
CA HIS A 170 -0.90 20.52 -14.14
C HIS A 170 -0.59 21.62 -13.11
N LYS A 171 0.49 22.39 -13.29
CA LYS A 171 0.97 23.39 -12.33
C LYS A 171 -0.10 24.34 -11.82
N ASP A 172 -1.05 24.76 -12.64
CA ASP A 172 -2.14 25.65 -12.23
C ASP A 172 -3.13 25.00 -11.28
N ASN A 173 -3.28 23.68 -11.33
CA ASN A 173 -4.11 22.91 -10.40
C ASN A 173 -3.41 22.62 -9.07
N LEU A 174 -2.07 22.71 -9.00
CA LEU A 174 -1.31 22.42 -7.78
C LEU A 174 -1.52 23.45 -6.68
N LYS A 175 -2.00 24.67 -7.01
CA LYS A 175 -2.33 25.72 -6.04
C LYS A 175 -3.40 25.33 -5.03
N ASP A 176 -4.29 24.41 -5.42
CA ASP A 176 -5.42 23.94 -4.62
C ASP A 176 -5.12 22.60 -3.92
N LEU A 177 -3.92 22.06 -4.10
CA LEU A 177 -3.50 20.79 -3.51
C LEU A 177 -3.45 20.87 -1.99
N THR A 178 -4.00 19.87 -1.31
CA THR A 178 -4.01 19.76 0.15
C THR A 178 -3.45 18.44 0.65
N GLN A 179 -3.43 17.43 -0.21
CA GLN A 179 -2.88 16.14 0.13
C GLN A 179 -2.09 15.58 -1.04
N ILE A 180 -0.94 14.99 -0.75
CA ILE A 180 -0.17 14.23 -1.70
C ILE A 180 0.24 12.90 -1.06
N TRP A 181 0.11 11.82 -1.81
CA TRP A 181 0.59 10.52 -1.41
C TRP A 181 1.59 10.03 -2.44
N ILE A 182 2.82 9.83 -2.00
CA ILE A 182 3.94 9.37 -2.81
C ILE A 182 4.20 7.92 -2.50
N THR A 183 4.26 7.12 -3.56
CA THR A 183 4.55 5.68 -3.53
C THR A 183 5.23 5.30 -4.84
N GLY A 184 5.36 4.02 -5.12
CA GLY A 184 5.96 3.52 -6.36
C GLY A 184 6.80 2.30 -6.06
N GLY A 185 7.96 2.17 -6.69
CA GLY A 185 8.98 1.22 -6.27
C GLY A 185 9.47 1.56 -4.86
N GLU A 186 10.58 2.26 -4.77
CA GLU A 186 11.03 2.88 -3.54
C GLU A 186 11.27 4.38 -3.78
N PRO A 187 10.47 5.28 -3.17
CA PRO A 187 10.53 6.71 -3.43
C PRO A 187 11.87 7.38 -3.12
N PHE A 188 12.65 6.80 -2.19
CA PHE A 188 13.97 7.33 -1.81
C PHE A 188 15.12 6.82 -2.70
N ILE A 189 14.84 6.06 -3.76
CA ILE A 189 15.84 5.71 -4.77
C ILE A 189 15.88 6.79 -5.85
N GLY A 190 17.07 7.37 -6.06
CA GLY A 190 17.28 8.44 -7.05
C GLY A 190 16.83 9.81 -6.55
N ASP A 191 16.51 10.70 -7.47
CA ASP A 191 16.25 12.13 -7.20
C ASP A 191 14.80 12.57 -7.43
N THR A 192 13.94 11.68 -7.93
CA THR A 192 12.56 12.01 -8.31
C THR A 192 11.76 12.63 -7.16
N LEU A 193 11.88 12.10 -5.93
CA LEU A 193 11.19 12.66 -4.76
C LEU A 193 11.57 14.13 -4.54
N TRP A 194 12.85 14.44 -4.67
CA TRP A 194 13.38 15.78 -4.43
C TRP A 194 12.99 16.76 -5.52
N LYS A 195 12.97 16.33 -6.77
CA LYS A 195 12.47 17.11 -7.90
C LYS A 195 10.97 17.42 -7.76
N VAL A 196 10.18 16.42 -7.34
CA VAL A 196 8.75 16.63 -7.04
C VAL A 196 8.57 17.63 -5.90
N ARG A 197 9.38 17.56 -4.83
CA ARG A 197 9.39 18.58 -3.77
C ARG A 197 9.63 19.97 -4.34
N ASP A 198 10.65 20.13 -5.20
CA ASP A 198 11.03 21.44 -5.76
C ASP A 198 9.91 22.01 -6.64
N LEU A 199 9.27 21.17 -7.47
CA LEU A 199 8.10 21.58 -8.25
C LEU A 199 6.92 22.03 -7.36
N LEU A 200 6.66 21.30 -6.28
CA LEU A 200 5.61 21.67 -5.33
C LEU A 200 5.96 22.97 -4.57
N TYR A 201 7.23 23.21 -4.27
CA TYR A 201 7.69 24.47 -3.66
C TYR A 201 7.53 25.67 -4.60
N ASN A 202 7.62 25.44 -5.92
CA ASN A 202 7.50 26.47 -6.92
C ASN A 202 6.03 26.77 -7.31
N TYR A 203 5.17 25.74 -7.38
CA TYR A 203 3.84 25.87 -7.98
C TYR A 203 2.68 25.64 -7.01
N ALA A 204 2.91 25.05 -5.85
CA ALA A 204 1.88 24.79 -4.85
C ALA A 204 2.00 25.72 -3.63
N LYS A 205 1.18 25.44 -2.63
CA LYS A 205 1.25 26.03 -1.28
C LYS A 205 1.62 24.93 -0.29
N PRO A 206 2.92 24.61 -0.12
CA PRO A 206 3.37 23.47 0.68
C PRO A 206 2.87 23.55 2.12
N GLU A 207 2.74 24.74 2.70
CA GLU A 207 2.19 25.00 4.03
C GLU A 207 0.72 24.54 4.21
N ASN A 208 0.03 24.20 3.11
CA ASN A 208 -1.33 23.63 3.13
C ASN A 208 -1.35 22.12 2.82
N ILE A 209 -0.21 21.53 2.44
CA ILE A 209 -0.14 20.16 1.94
C ILE A 209 0.25 19.19 3.05
N TYR A 210 -0.58 18.16 3.25
CA TYR A 210 -0.22 16.96 3.98
C TYR A 210 0.41 15.96 3.00
N MET A 211 1.67 15.61 3.21
CA MET A 211 2.39 14.66 2.36
C MET A 211 2.56 13.33 3.08
N THR A 212 2.16 12.24 2.44
CA THR A 212 2.47 10.88 2.90
C THR A 212 3.48 10.25 1.93
N ILE A 213 4.56 9.69 2.45
CA ILE A 213 5.57 8.96 1.69
C ILE A 213 5.58 7.52 2.19
N THR A 214 5.12 6.59 1.35
CA THR A 214 5.19 5.16 1.67
C THR A 214 6.50 4.59 1.14
N THR A 215 7.30 4.03 2.03
CA THR A 215 8.65 3.56 1.75
C THR A 215 8.93 2.20 2.38
N ASN A 216 9.88 1.45 1.82
CA ASN A 216 10.43 0.26 2.46
C ASN A 216 11.47 0.59 3.56
N GLY A 217 11.82 1.85 3.73
CA GLY A 217 12.71 2.35 4.78
C GLY A 217 14.20 2.22 4.49
N SER A 218 14.62 1.33 3.59
CA SER A 218 16.05 0.98 3.41
C SER A 218 16.92 2.12 2.86
N LYS A 219 16.30 3.10 2.20
CA LYS A 219 16.98 4.22 1.53
C LYS A 219 16.58 5.60 2.09
N VAL A 220 15.88 5.62 3.21
CA VAL A 220 15.56 6.88 3.89
C VAL A 220 16.86 7.54 4.35
N ASP A 221 17.04 8.79 3.93
CA ASP A 221 18.12 9.68 4.37
C ASP A 221 17.47 10.70 5.32
N VAL A 222 17.69 10.50 6.62
CA VAL A 222 17.02 11.31 7.65
C VAL A 222 17.43 12.78 7.59
N ASP A 223 18.67 13.08 7.21
CA ASP A 223 19.15 14.45 7.10
C ASP A 223 18.45 15.21 5.97
N LYS A 224 18.15 14.50 4.87
CA LYS A 224 17.38 15.08 3.77
C LYS A 224 15.90 15.29 4.10
N LEU A 225 15.34 14.58 5.07
CA LEU A 225 13.95 14.79 5.49
C LEU A 225 13.72 16.24 5.94
N GLN A 226 14.71 16.89 6.56
CA GLN A 226 14.60 18.30 6.97
C GLN A 226 14.23 19.24 5.80
N SER A 227 14.60 18.89 4.58
CA SER A 227 14.26 19.71 3.41
C SER A 227 12.78 19.64 3.00
N LEU A 228 11.96 18.87 3.72
CA LEU A 228 10.51 18.79 3.56
C LEU A 228 9.74 19.66 4.57
N ASP A 229 10.42 20.46 5.37
CA ASP A 229 9.88 21.22 6.51
C ASP A 229 8.85 22.32 6.13
N ARG A 230 8.81 22.72 4.86
CA ARG A 230 7.81 23.69 4.36
C ARG A 230 6.43 23.06 4.18
N PHE A 231 6.32 21.71 4.12
CA PHE A 231 5.01 21.08 4.07
C PHE A 231 4.29 21.17 5.42
N LYS A 232 2.97 21.30 5.37
CA LYS A 232 2.14 21.38 6.58
C LYS A 232 2.35 20.21 7.53
N MET A 233 2.54 19.02 6.98
CA MET A 233 2.81 17.80 7.72
C MET A 233 3.37 16.74 6.76
N ILE A 234 4.40 16.07 7.20
CA ILE A 234 4.90 14.85 6.56
C ILE A 234 4.43 13.64 7.37
N ASN A 235 3.94 12.61 6.69
CA ASN A 235 3.75 11.29 7.26
C ASN A 235 4.68 10.31 6.56
N LEU A 236 5.71 9.84 7.29
CA LEU A 236 6.59 8.78 6.80
C LEU A 236 5.94 7.43 7.14
N ASP A 237 5.54 6.69 6.10
CA ASP A 237 4.77 5.45 6.22
C ASP A 237 5.66 4.26 5.85
N LEU A 238 6.30 3.64 6.86
CA LEU A 238 7.19 2.50 6.66
C LEU A 238 6.39 1.22 6.41
N SER A 239 6.77 0.54 5.36
CA SER A 239 6.17 -0.74 4.98
C SER A 239 6.86 -1.91 5.69
N ILE A 240 6.27 -2.39 6.80
CA ILE A 240 6.78 -3.48 7.63
C ILE A 240 5.65 -4.46 7.89
N ASP A 241 5.78 -5.72 7.43
CA ASP A 241 4.71 -6.73 7.57
C ASP A 241 4.96 -7.70 8.73
N ALA A 242 6.19 -7.85 9.16
CA ALA A 242 6.61 -8.73 10.25
C ALA A 242 7.89 -8.19 10.89
N VAL A 243 8.29 -8.76 12.01
CA VAL A 243 9.54 -8.48 12.72
C VAL A 243 10.49 -9.67 12.63
N GLY A 244 11.78 -9.43 12.94
CA GLY A 244 12.79 -10.49 12.95
C GLY A 244 13.03 -11.11 11.56
N PRO A 245 13.44 -12.39 11.51
CA PRO A 245 13.74 -13.07 10.26
C PRO A 245 12.59 -13.09 9.27
N MET A 246 11.34 -13.10 9.74
CA MET A 246 10.16 -13.10 8.88
C MET A 246 10.03 -11.81 8.04
N PHE A 247 10.51 -10.66 8.54
CA PHE A 247 10.63 -9.43 7.75
C PHE A 247 11.52 -9.66 6.53
N GLU A 248 12.69 -10.28 6.73
CA GLU A 248 13.64 -10.55 5.66
C GLU A 248 13.06 -11.50 4.61
N TYR A 249 12.39 -12.55 5.04
CA TYR A 249 11.75 -13.52 4.18
C TYR A 249 10.62 -12.91 3.33
N MET A 250 9.78 -12.09 3.96
CA MET A 250 8.61 -11.52 3.28
C MET A 250 8.96 -10.37 2.35
N ARG A 251 9.93 -9.51 2.73
CA ARG A 251 10.16 -8.23 2.07
C ARG A 251 11.48 -8.11 1.34
N SER A 252 12.58 -8.25 2.03
CA SER A 252 13.90 -7.92 1.48
C SER A 252 14.55 -9.05 0.71
N ALA A 253 14.11 -10.30 0.89
CA ALA A 253 14.78 -11.49 0.38
C ALA A 253 16.27 -11.56 0.81
N GLY A 254 16.56 -11.20 2.07
CA GLY A 254 17.90 -11.17 2.66
C GLY A 254 18.80 -10.01 2.20
N LEU A 255 18.30 -9.09 1.37
CA LEU A 255 19.09 -7.94 0.89
C LEU A 255 19.16 -6.78 1.89
N PHE A 256 18.35 -6.80 2.93
CA PHE A 256 18.29 -5.84 4.01
C PHE A 256 17.76 -6.57 5.25
N THR A 257 18.57 -6.64 6.28
CA THR A 257 18.29 -7.44 7.48
C THR A 257 17.31 -6.73 8.42
N TRP A 258 16.72 -7.51 9.34
CA TRP A 258 15.90 -6.94 10.39
C TRP A 258 16.70 -5.99 11.29
N SER A 259 17.94 -6.30 11.60
CA SER A 259 18.82 -5.43 12.38
C SER A 259 19.06 -4.07 11.70
N GLU A 260 19.26 -4.06 10.37
CA GLU A 260 19.36 -2.81 9.62
C GLU A 260 18.06 -2.03 9.64
N MET A 261 16.88 -2.72 9.59
CA MET A 261 15.58 -2.07 9.71
C MET A 261 15.38 -1.46 11.10
N GLN A 262 15.77 -2.16 12.16
CA GLN A 262 15.70 -1.63 13.54
C GLN A 262 16.56 -0.37 13.68
N ASN A 263 17.78 -0.39 13.18
CA ASN A 263 18.66 0.79 13.18
C ASN A 263 18.02 1.95 12.42
N ARG A 264 17.39 1.68 11.27
CA ARG A 264 16.67 2.71 10.49
C ARG A 264 15.48 3.30 11.25
N ILE A 265 14.72 2.47 11.95
CA ILE A 265 13.60 2.92 12.79
C ILE A 265 14.13 3.83 13.91
N ASN A 266 15.21 3.43 14.57
CA ASN A 266 15.85 4.22 15.62
C ASN A 266 16.35 5.57 15.10
N GLU A 267 17.04 5.59 13.96
CA GLU A 267 17.49 6.84 13.31
C GLU A 267 16.31 7.79 13.02
N ILE A 268 15.20 7.28 12.51
CA ILE A 268 13.99 8.05 12.23
C ILE A 268 13.36 8.58 13.53
N CYS A 269 13.27 7.76 14.57
CA CYS A 269 12.74 8.16 15.87
C CYS A 269 13.62 9.24 16.52
N ASP A 270 14.94 9.03 16.54
CA ASP A 270 15.91 10.00 17.06
C ASP A 270 15.84 11.34 16.33
N PHE A 271 15.77 11.29 14.99
CA PHE A 271 15.65 12.50 14.19
C PHE A 271 14.34 13.25 14.50
N ASN A 272 13.23 12.53 14.59
CA ASN A 272 11.93 13.12 14.89
C ASN A 272 11.90 13.74 16.30
N PHE A 273 12.46 13.04 17.29
CA PHE A 273 12.59 13.55 18.65
C PHE A 273 13.43 14.84 18.72
N LYS A 274 14.61 14.84 18.10
CA LYS A 274 15.51 16.02 18.05
C LYS A 274 14.91 17.22 17.34
N ASN A 275 13.99 16.99 16.41
CA ASN A 275 13.33 18.04 15.63
C ASN A 275 11.89 18.33 16.10
N ASN A 276 11.57 18.13 17.37
CA ASN A 276 10.27 18.44 17.99
C ASN A 276 9.09 17.72 17.33
N SER A 277 9.30 16.51 16.86
CA SER A 277 8.25 15.65 16.28
C SER A 277 7.41 16.31 15.18
N TRP A 278 8.06 17.04 14.28
CA TRP A 278 7.39 17.79 13.22
C TRP A 278 6.79 16.91 12.12
N PHE A 279 7.19 15.65 12.02
CA PHE A 279 6.54 14.71 11.11
C PHE A 279 5.88 13.56 11.86
N LYS A 280 4.91 12.92 11.22
CA LYS A 280 4.28 11.70 11.70
C LYS A 280 5.03 10.50 11.20
N PHE A 281 5.09 9.46 12.03
CA PHE A 281 5.63 8.17 11.69
C PHE A 281 4.54 7.12 11.77
N SER A 282 4.38 6.36 10.69
CA SER A 282 3.42 5.25 10.66
C SER A 282 4.07 3.98 10.10
N ILE A 283 3.54 2.85 10.51
CA ILE A 283 3.89 1.55 9.96
C ILE A 283 2.68 1.00 9.20
N ASN A 284 2.90 0.66 7.93
CA ASN A 284 1.92 0.04 7.06
C ASN A 284 2.22 -1.45 6.93
N SER A 285 1.27 -2.28 7.33
CA SER A 285 1.42 -3.74 7.35
C SER A 285 0.24 -4.42 6.68
N SER A 286 0.53 -5.50 5.95
CA SER A 286 -0.45 -6.34 5.26
C SER A 286 -0.53 -7.71 5.93
N TYR A 287 -1.66 -8.01 6.57
CA TYR A 287 -1.91 -9.30 7.20
C TYR A 287 -2.20 -10.36 6.14
N GLN A 288 -1.42 -11.43 6.15
CA GLN A 288 -1.44 -12.48 5.14
C GLN A 288 -0.95 -13.83 5.70
N ILE A 289 -0.88 -14.87 4.86
CA ILE A 289 -0.48 -16.21 5.29
C ILE A 289 0.85 -16.22 6.06
N TYR A 290 1.88 -15.53 5.58
CA TYR A 290 3.22 -15.57 6.17
C TYR A 290 3.31 -15.00 7.57
N ASN A 291 2.58 -13.93 7.86
CA ASN A 291 2.64 -13.23 9.16
C ASN A 291 1.40 -13.46 10.05
N ALA A 292 0.53 -14.39 9.66
CA ALA A 292 -0.71 -14.63 10.40
C ALA A 292 -0.48 -15.08 11.84
N GLN A 293 0.65 -15.73 12.13
CA GLN A 293 1.02 -16.28 13.41
C GLN A 293 2.09 -15.44 14.15
N THR A 294 2.36 -14.21 13.73
CA THR A 294 3.36 -13.33 14.32
C THR A 294 2.84 -11.91 14.55
N LEU A 295 1.52 -11.74 14.50
CA LEU A 295 0.90 -10.43 14.67
C LEU A 295 1.15 -9.87 16.07
N LYS A 296 1.14 -10.71 17.10
CA LYS A 296 1.43 -10.33 18.48
C LYS A 296 2.87 -9.80 18.62
N ASP A 297 3.86 -10.46 18.02
CA ASP A 297 5.26 -10.04 18.07
C ASP A 297 5.44 -8.69 17.40
N PHE A 298 4.76 -8.48 16.26
CA PHE A 298 4.76 -7.21 15.53
C PHE A 298 4.22 -6.05 16.39
N TYR A 299 3.07 -6.22 17.03
CA TYR A 299 2.50 -5.19 17.92
C TYR A 299 3.34 -4.97 19.16
N THR A 300 3.92 -6.03 19.72
CA THR A 300 4.82 -5.94 20.89
C THR A 300 6.07 -5.13 20.56
N TYR A 301 6.69 -5.36 19.41
CA TYR A 301 7.84 -4.60 18.95
C TYR A 301 7.51 -3.11 18.84
N ILE A 302 6.44 -2.76 18.14
CA ILE A 302 6.05 -1.34 17.95
C ILE A 302 5.83 -0.65 19.29
N ARG A 303 5.12 -1.30 20.23
CA ARG A 303 4.87 -0.72 21.57
C ARG A 303 6.15 -0.52 22.38
N ASN A 304 7.10 -1.44 22.27
CA ASN A 304 8.38 -1.27 22.94
C ASN A 304 9.13 -0.08 22.38
N THR A 305 9.13 0.11 21.07
CA THR A 305 9.70 1.29 20.40
C THR A 305 8.97 2.58 20.83
N GLU A 306 7.63 2.58 20.88
CA GLU A 306 6.85 3.73 21.37
C GLU A 306 7.22 4.12 22.81
N LYS A 307 7.43 3.15 23.69
CA LYS A 307 7.85 3.40 25.08
C LYS A 307 9.27 3.94 25.19
N GLU A 308 10.18 3.44 24.37
CA GLU A 308 11.58 3.84 24.36
C GLU A 308 11.74 5.30 23.95
N TYR A 309 10.97 5.75 22.96
CA TYR A 309 11.07 7.09 22.38
C TYR A 309 10.00 8.09 22.87
N ASP A 310 9.09 7.65 23.75
CA ASP A 310 7.92 8.45 24.18
C ASP A 310 7.16 9.08 22.98
N PHE A 311 6.92 8.28 21.97
CA PHE A 311 6.42 8.73 20.68
C PHE A 311 5.41 7.74 20.10
N HIS A 312 4.26 8.23 19.62
CA HIS A 312 3.22 7.37 19.05
C HIS A 312 3.49 7.02 17.58
N ILE A 313 3.51 5.72 17.28
CA ILE A 313 3.62 5.15 15.94
C ILE A 313 2.24 4.71 15.47
N THR A 314 1.71 5.36 14.43
CA THR A 314 0.43 4.96 13.85
C THR A 314 0.54 3.61 13.15
N ARG A 315 -0.34 2.68 13.48
CA ARG A 315 -0.37 1.33 12.90
C ARG A 315 -1.45 1.22 11.84
N ASN A 316 -1.05 1.13 10.58
CA ASN A 316 -1.94 0.95 9.44
C ASN A 316 -2.02 -0.55 9.07
N GLN A 317 -2.47 -1.40 10.01
CA GLN A 317 -2.66 -2.83 9.74
C GLN A 317 -3.83 -3.04 8.80
N ARG A 318 -3.62 -3.76 7.71
CA ARG A 318 -4.64 -4.05 6.70
C ARG A 318 -4.65 -5.54 6.39
N VAL A 319 -5.81 -6.06 6.07
CA VAL A 319 -5.94 -7.42 5.54
C VAL A 319 -5.55 -7.42 4.06
N LEU A 320 -4.68 -8.34 3.66
CA LEU A 320 -4.31 -8.51 2.25
C LEU A 320 -5.51 -9.05 1.45
N VAL A 321 -5.87 -8.36 0.38
CA VAL A 321 -6.94 -8.77 -0.54
C VAL A 321 -6.37 -9.42 -1.81
N GLY A 322 -5.21 -8.99 -2.25
CA GLY A 322 -4.51 -9.52 -3.42
C GLY A 322 -2.99 -9.43 -3.26
N PRO A 323 -2.24 -10.41 -3.74
CA PRO A 323 -2.66 -11.63 -4.47
C PRO A 323 -3.53 -12.58 -3.62
N GLU A 324 -4.55 -13.19 -4.23
CA GLU A 324 -5.55 -13.96 -3.50
C GLU A 324 -4.95 -15.16 -2.76
N TYR A 325 -4.02 -15.89 -3.38
CA TYR A 325 -3.36 -17.05 -2.77
C TYR A 325 -2.58 -16.73 -1.49
N LEU A 326 -2.29 -15.47 -1.20
CA LEU A 326 -1.65 -15.02 0.05
C LEU A 326 -2.63 -14.67 1.17
N GLN A 327 -3.94 -14.71 0.93
CA GLN A 327 -4.91 -14.38 1.97
C GLN A 327 -4.86 -15.38 3.13
N ALA A 328 -4.81 -14.88 4.37
CA ALA A 328 -4.73 -15.72 5.58
C ALA A 328 -5.92 -16.68 5.74
N ARG A 329 -7.06 -16.43 5.06
CA ARG A 329 -8.22 -17.34 5.03
C ARG A 329 -7.89 -18.73 4.44
N HIS A 330 -6.83 -18.84 3.66
CA HIS A 330 -6.46 -20.12 3.02
C HIS A 330 -5.58 -21.01 3.91
N LEU A 331 -5.15 -20.54 5.08
CA LEU A 331 -4.43 -21.38 6.04
C LEU A 331 -5.22 -22.64 6.42
N PRO A 332 -4.54 -23.78 6.65
CA PRO A 332 -5.13 -24.95 7.26
C PRO A 332 -5.76 -24.62 8.63
N LYS A 333 -6.82 -25.38 9.00
CA LYS A 333 -7.58 -25.13 10.24
C LYS A 333 -6.68 -25.02 11.47
N VAL A 334 -5.71 -25.90 11.62
CA VAL A 334 -4.78 -25.89 12.78
C VAL A 334 -4.02 -24.56 12.87
N LEU A 335 -3.50 -24.05 11.75
CA LEU A 335 -2.76 -22.80 11.71
C LEU A 335 -3.66 -21.57 11.93
N LYS A 336 -4.92 -21.65 11.48
CA LYS A 336 -5.93 -20.62 11.77
C LYS A 336 -6.23 -20.53 13.25
N GLU A 337 -6.41 -21.67 13.93
CA GLU A 337 -6.70 -21.68 15.36
C GLU A 337 -5.53 -21.11 16.18
N ILE A 338 -4.30 -21.44 15.83
CA ILE A 338 -3.11 -20.83 16.46
C ILE A 338 -3.11 -19.30 16.24
N ALA A 339 -3.31 -18.85 15.01
CA ALA A 339 -3.33 -17.42 14.70
C ALA A 339 -4.47 -16.68 15.44
N LYS A 340 -5.64 -17.31 15.58
CA LYS A 340 -6.76 -16.76 16.36
C LYS A 340 -6.42 -16.65 17.86
N SER A 341 -5.80 -17.68 18.44
CA SER A 341 -5.38 -17.65 19.84
C SER A 341 -4.41 -16.50 20.11
N GLU A 342 -3.42 -16.30 19.23
CA GLU A 342 -2.47 -15.18 19.34
C GLU A 342 -3.16 -13.81 19.21
N ILE A 343 -4.17 -13.70 18.32
CA ILE A 343 -4.98 -12.49 18.19
C ILE A 343 -5.81 -12.23 19.44
N GLU A 344 -6.40 -13.27 20.03
CA GLU A 344 -7.18 -13.15 21.28
C GLU A 344 -6.31 -12.68 22.43
N GLU A 345 -5.11 -13.26 22.58
CA GLU A 345 -4.14 -12.79 23.57
C GLU A 345 -3.75 -11.31 23.34
N LEU A 346 -3.53 -10.92 22.08
CA LEU A 346 -3.21 -9.55 21.73
C LEU A 346 -4.35 -8.58 22.09
N LEU A 347 -5.61 -8.98 21.87
CA LEU A 347 -6.79 -8.15 22.18
C LEU A 347 -7.01 -7.91 23.69
N HIS A 348 -6.37 -8.69 24.58
CA HIS A 348 -6.38 -8.42 26.01
C HIS A 348 -5.47 -7.23 26.41
N ASP A 349 -4.68 -6.73 25.52
CA ASP A 349 -3.79 -5.62 25.75
C ASP A 349 -4.55 -4.28 25.83
N LYS A 350 -4.58 -3.70 27.02
CA LYS A 350 -5.30 -2.45 27.33
C LYS A 350 -4.65 -1.21 26.70
N THR A 351 -3.46 -1.32 26.12
CA THR A 351 -2.76 -0.20 25.47
C THR A 351 -3.13 -0.04 23.99
N LEU A 352 -3.89 -0.97 23.42
CA LEU A 352 -4.38 -0.90 22.06
C LEU A 352 -5.39 0.25 21.90
N THR A 353 -5.23 1.00 20.82
CA THR A 353 -6.22 2.01 20.44
C THR A 353 -7.47 1.35 19.84
N ASN A 354 -8.60 2.09 19.80
CA ASN A 354 -9.81 1.60 19.13
C ASN A 354 -9.57 1.24 17.66
N ILE A 355 -8.62 1.92 17.00
CA ILE A 355 -8.23 1.63 15.61
C ILE A 355 -7.46 0.32 15.54
N ASP A 356 -6.55 0.07 16.47
CA ASP A 356 -5.82 -1.20 16.55
C ASP A 356 -6.79 -2.37 16.78
N VAL A 357 -7.66 -2.26 17.78
CA VAL A 357 -8.67 -3.28 18.07
C VAL A 357 -9.51 -3.59 16.82
N LYS A 358 -9.96 -2.55 16.11
CA LYS A 358 -10.71 -2.74 14.87
C LYS A 358 -9.89 -3.47 13.80
N ASN A 359 -8.66 -3.04 13.55
CA ASN A 359 -7.79 -3.62 12.53
C ASN A 359 -7.42 -5.08 12.87
N ILE A 360 -7.18 -5.39 14.13
CA ILE A 360 -6.90 -6.75 14.62
C ILE A 360 -8.14 -7.64 14.45
N ASN A 361 -9.34 -7.13 14.74
CA ASN A 361 -10.58 -7.87 14.49
C ASN A 361 -10.82 -8.10 12.98
N ASP A 362 -10.46 -7.17 12.11
CA ASP A 362 -10.50 -7.40 10.66
C ASP A 362 -9.58 -8.57 10.24
N CYS A 363 -8.41 -8.72 10.90
CA CYS A 363 -7.51 -9.87 10.71
C CYS A 363 -8.15 -11.17 11.22
N LYS A 364 -8.77 -11.17 12.41
CA LYS A 364 -9.51 -12.32 12.95
C LYS A 364 -10.64 -12.76 12.02
N ASN A 365 -11.45 -11.82 11.55
CA ASN A 365 -12.55 -12.08 10.61
C ASN A 365 -12.07 -12.70 9.28
N MET A 366 -10.85 -12.36 8.83
CA MET A 366 -10.27 -13.00 7.65
C MET A 366 -9.98 -14.48 7.87
N LEU A 367 -9.53 -14.87 9.07
CA LEU A 367 -9.27 -16.27 9.41
C LEU A 367 -10.56 -17.11 9.50
N GLU A 368 -11.69 -16.48 9.79
CA GLU A 368 -12.99 -17.16 9.91
C GLU A 368 -13.60 -17.51 8.55
N LYS A 369 -13.14 -16.89 7.48
CA LYS A 369 -13.63 -17.17 6.13
C LYS A 369 -13.26 -18.58 5.68
N PRO A 370 -14.09 -19.17 4.80
CA PRO A 370 -13.82 -20.47 4.24
C PRO A 370 -12.44 -20.54 3.57
N GLN A 371 -11.75 -21.65 3.77
CA GLN A 371 -10.54 -21.98 3.04
C GLN A 371 -10.91 -22.34 1.60
N ASP A 372 -10.17 -21.79 0.66
CA ASP A 372 -10.12 -22.30 -0.71
C ASP A 372 -8.89 -23.20 -0.81
N LYS A 373 -9.11 -24.48 -1.09
CA LYS A 373 -8.03 -25.49 -1.16
C LYS A 373 -7.13 -25.28 -2.36
N ASP A 374 -7.68 -24.83 -3.48
CA ASP A 374 -6.89 -24.59 -4.69
C ASP A 374 -5.93 -23.40 -4.47
N MET A 375 -6.38 -22.36 -3.76
CA MET A 375 -5.53 -21.24 -3.39
C MET A 375 -4.44 -21.64 -2.38
N TRP A 376 -4.72 -22.57 -1.46
CA TRP A 376 -3.71 -23.11 -0.57
C TRP A 376 -2.65 -23.91 -1.33
N GLU A 377 -3.05 -24.77 -2.25
CA GLU A 377 -2.10 -25.52 -3.11
C GLU A 377 -1.30 -24.58 -4.01
N ALA A 378 -1.95 -23.54 -4.57
CA ALA A 378 -1.27 -22.51 -5.33
C ALA A 378 -0.22 -21.77 -4.49
N PHE A 379 -0.57 -21.42 -3.25
CA PHE A 379 0.37 -20.82 -2.30
C PHE A 379 1.60 -21.70 -2.06
N LYS A 380 1.40 -23.02 -1.80
CA LYS A 380 2.51 -23.95 -1.57
C LYS A 380 3.46 -24.01 -2.75
N LEU A 381 2.91 -24.12 -3.96
CA LEU A 381 3.72 -24.21 -5.18
C LEU A 381 4.50 -22.91 -5.42
N VAL A 382 3.84 -21.77 -5.33
CA VAL A 382 4.53 -20.46 -5.49
C VAL A 382 5.60 -20.25 -4.42
N CYS A 383 5.31 -20.64 -3.16
CA CYS A 383 6.27 -20.54 -2.06
C CYS A 383 7.53 -21.37 -2.35
N LYS A 384 7.38 -22.62 -2.76
CA LYS A 384 8.50 -23.54 -3.13
C LYS A 384 9.32 -22.97 -4.29
N GLU A 385 8.66 -22.50 -5.34
CA GLU A 385 9.35 -21.94 -6.50
C GLU A 385 10.10 -20.64 -6.16
N GLN A 386 9.50 -19.77 -5.37
CA GLN A 386 10.17 -18.57 -4.90
C GLN A 386 11.36 -18.88 -3.97
N ASP A 387 11.22 -19.86 -3.09
CA ASP A 387 12.31 -20.29 -2.20
C ASP A 387 13.47 -20.87 -3.00
N THR A 388 13.18 -21.72 -3.98
CA THR A 388 14.18 -22.27 -4.92
C THR A 388 14.91 -21.15 -5.66
N TYR A 389 14.16 -20.20 -6.22
CA TYR A 389 14.73 -19.08 -6.97
C TYR A 389 15.59 -18.17 -6.09
N ARG A 390 15.13 -17.88 -4.87
CA ARG A 390 15.80 -16.98 -3.92
C ARG A 390 16.89 -17.66 -3.11
N LYS A 391 17.03 -18.98 -3.18
CA LYS A 391 17.91 -19.80 -2.32
C LYS A 391 17.62 -19.57 -0.83
N MET A 392 16.34 -19.50 -0.49
CA MET A 392 15.82 -19.38 0.86
C MET A 392 14.97 -20.60 1.19
N HIS A 393 14.76 -20.88 2.46
CA HIS A 393 13.87 -21.97 2.87
C HIS A 393 12.98 -21.48 4.02
N LEU A 394 11.68 -21.57 3.86
CA LEU A 394 10.72 -21.04 4.86
C LEU A 394 10.94 -21.63 6.26
N ASN A 395 11.49 -22.85 6.37
CA ASN A 395 11.77 -23.46 7.66
C ASN A 395 12.71 -22.62 8.54
N ASP A 396 13.62 -21.85 7.93
CA ASP A 396 14.56 -20.98 8.66
C ASP A 396 13.86 -19.74 9.24
N TYR A 397 12.66 -19.42 8.80
CA TYR A 397 11.89 -18.24 9.15
C TYR A 397 10.59 -18.55 9.89
N SER A 398 9.91 -19.62 9.54
CA SER A 398 8.68 -20.12 10.14
C SER A 398 8.59 -21.65 10.07
N PRO A 399 9.26 -22.39 10.96
CA PRO A 399 9.24 -23.86 10.96
C PRO A 399 7.81 -24.44 11.03
N ARG A 400 6.94 -23.77 11.78
CA ARG A 400 5.55 -24.20 11.94
C ARG A 400 4.79 -24.14 10.60
N LEU A 401 4.90 -23.03 9.85
CA LEU A 401 4.24 -22.90 8.54
C LEU A 401 4.91 -23.81 7.51
N ALA A 402 6.24 -23.90 7.52
CA ALA A 402 7.02 -24.71 6.58
C ALA A 402 6.60 -26.18 6.60
N LYS A 403 6.32 -26.75 7.77
CA LYS A 403 5.85 -28.13 7.95
C LYS A 403 4.60 -28.44 7.11
N PHE A 404 3.69 -27.50 6.94
CA PHE A 404 2.48 -27.67 6.12
C PHE A 404 2.69 -27.45 4.63
N ILE A 405 3.86 -26.99 4.24
CA ILE A 405 4.19 -26.69 2.84
C ILE A 405 5.09 -27.78 2.25
N TYR A 406 6.06 -28.27 3.02
CA TYR A 406 7.11 -29.15 2.53
C TYR A 406 6.89 -30.63 2.92
N ASP A 407 6.14 -30.89 3.98
CA ASP A 407 5.69 -32.26 4.33
C ASP A 407 4.41 -32.64 3.55
#